data_a32269ae703b7afe2e0508d228e7b4b7
#
_entry.id   a32269ae703b7afe2e0508d228e7b4b7
#
_cell.length_a   1.000
_cell.length_b   1.000
_cell.length_c   1.000
_cell.angle_alpha   90.00
_cell.angle_beta   90.00
_cell.angle_gamma   90.00
#
_symmetry.space_group_name_H-M   'P 1'
#
loop_
_entity.id
_entity.type
_entity.pdbx_description
1 polymer ?
#
loop_
_entity_poly.entity_id
_entity_poly.type
_entity_poly.pdbx_seq_one_letter_code
_entity_poly.pdbx_strand_id
1 'polypeptide(L)'
;MRISINTANTQSQVISILRFPLVVLILFIHSNFHNISAYWDVFWTINTTGIGPQVPSLGDVFDIISNSLATLANPFFFFISGSLFFKEGLFSKELYLHKLQRRAFSLLLPYILWISTYLFLLSVAEGILPNWTAIVHKPIESFSFTDWLLCFWDISKIGPQGGIAAPLVIPFWYIRDLMVICLFTPIIYKVLHWLANERKEISILLFFALLYASRWAENLPGLSVQGLLFFSFGAFFSIKQIKFIDVMRPLKWGGLLFAIFAWQINCANLMYAGLIVFTVSTTTRILERRKQQNKLAFPLPLVLINSTFFVFAFHSIVLGGILTILKRGIVVPHNELEAFLIYILSPVIMLTVSVGVYWLFYKIAPRIVSIYCGGR
;
A
#
# COMPACT_ATOMS: atom_id res chain seq x y z
N MET A 1 -15.23 5.05 -19.75
CA MET A 1 -15.27 6.49 -19.43
C MET A 1 -13.85 7.06 -19.58
N ARG A 2 -13.53 7.69 -20.71
CA ARG A 2 -12.25 8.37 -20.91
C ARG A 2 -12.28 9.68 -20.11
N ILE A 3 -11.78 9.67 -18.90
CA ILE A 3 -11.48 10.94 -18.22
C ILE A 3 -10.32 11.53 -19.00
N SER A 4 -10.59 12.63 -19.73
CA SER A 4 -9.53 13.39 -20.37
C SER A 4 -8.68 13.98 -19.22
N ILE A 5 -7.54 13.38 -19.00
CA ILE A 5 -6.57 13.78 -17.94
C ILE A 5 -6.18 15.26 -18.09
N ASN A 6 -6.38 15.84 -19.27
CA ASN A 6 -6.04 17.24 -19.59
C ASN A 6 -6.97 18.29 -18.96
N THR A 7 -8.21 17.97 -18.59
CA THR A 7 -9.16 18.93 -18.00
C THR A 7 -9.29 18.81 -16.48
N ALA A 8 -8.71 17.75 -15.88
CA ALA A 8 -8.76 17.56 -14.44
C ALA A 8 -7.88 18.58 -13.71
N ASN A 9 -8.32 19.02 -12.52
CA ASN A 9 -7.52 19.83 -11.61
C ASN A 9 -6.15 19.19 -11.36
N THR A 10 -5.09 19.98 -11.28
CA THR A 10 -3.69 19.55 -11.06
C THR A 10 -3.55 18.56 -9.90
N GLN A 11 -4.27 18.78 -8.78
CA GLN A 11 -4.26 17.87 -7.63
C GLN A 11 -4.80 16.47 -7.99
N SER A 12 -5.90 16.38 -8.75
CA SER A 12 -6.44 15.09 -9.23
C SER A 12 -5.46 14.37 -10.16
N GLN A 13 -4.73 15.12 -11.00
CA GLN A 13 -3.71 14.56 -11.88
C GLN A 13 -2.52 14.01 -11.07
N VAL A 14 -2.04 14.75 -10.07
CA VAL A 14 -0.96 14.30 -9.16
C VAL A 14 -1.37 13.00 -8.46
N ILE A 15 -2.58 12.94 -7.91
CA ILE A 15 -3.10 11.71 -7.27
C ILE A 15 -3.13 10.54 -8.26
N SER A 16 -3.60 10.76 -9.48
CA SER A 16 -3.71 9.70 -10.49
C SER A 16 -2.35 9.17 -10.92
N ILE A 17 -1.37 10.06 -11.08
CA ILE A 17 0.01 9.72 -11.44
C ILE A 17 0.69 8.91 -10.33
N LEU A 18 0.50 9.30 -9.07
CA LEU A 18 1.17 8.67 -7.93
C LEU A 18 0.68 7.25 -7.64
N ARG A 19 -0.55 6.89 -7.99
CA ARG A 19 -1.11 5.57 -7.68
C ARG A 19 -0.28 4.42 -8.23
N PHE A 20 0.17 4.50 -9.48
CA PHE A 20 0.92 3.42 -10.11
C PHE A 20 2.31 3.22 -9.46
N PRO A 21 3.17 4.25 -9.30
CA PRO A 21 4.42 4.12 -8.57
C PRO A 21 4.24 3.59 -7.14
N LEU A 22 3.20 4.02 -6.42
CA LEU A 22 2.91 3.51 -5.08
C LEU A 22 2.57 2.02 -5.07
N VAL A 23 1.85 1.51 -6.08
CA VAL A 23 1.61 0.07 -6.21
C VAL A 23 2.91 -0.67 -6.53
N VAL A 24 3.79 -0.12 -7.36
CA VAL A 24 5.11 -0.71 -7.59
C VAL A 24 5.91 -0.81 -6.29
N LEU A 25 5.87 0.20 -5.42
CA LEU A 25 6.49 0.10 -4.09
C LEU A 25 5.89 -1.05 -3.26
N ILE A 26 4.58 -1.30 -3.32
CA ILE A 26 3.97 -2.45 -2.62
C ILE A 26 4.57 -3.78 -3.11
N LEU A 27 4.86 -3.92 -4.41
CA LEU A 27 5.50 -5.12 -4.93
C LEU A 27 6.91 -5.29 -4.33
N PHE A 28 7.66 -4.21 -4.13
CA PHE A 28 8.96 -4.24 -3.45
C PHE A 28 8.87 -4.60 -1.97
N ILE A 29 7.81 -4.20 -1.24
CA ILE A 29 7.59 -4.66 0.14
C ILE A 29 7.58 -6.20 0.21
N HIS A 30 6.98 -6.85 -0.78
CA HIS A 30 6.80 -8.29 -0.82
C HIS A 30 7.94 -9.03 -1.54
N SER A 31 8.97 -8.33 -2.00
CA SER A 31 10.14 -8.92 -2.69
C SER A 31 11.31 -9.14 -1.76
N ASN A 32 11.21 -8.73 -0.50
CA ASN A 32 12.23 -9.04 0.50
C ASN A 32 12.02 -10.47 1.01
N PHE A 33 12.83 -11.38 0.49
CA PHE A 33 12.73 -12.80 0.77
C PHE A 33 13.62 -13.24 1.96
N HIS A 34 13.94 -12.32 2.85
CA HIS A 34 14.62 -12.61 4.11
C HIS A 34 13.89 -13.74 4.85
N ASN A 35 14.63 -14.69 5.41
CA ASN A 35 14.12 -15.87 6.13
C ASN A 35 13.33 -16.90 5.31
N ILE A 36 13.42 -16.92 3.98
CA ILE A 36 12.76 -17.96 3.18
C ILE A 36 13.50 -19.27 3.22
N SER A 37 14.83 -19.25 3.27
CA SER A 37 15.68 -20.44 3.41
C SER A 37 17.01 -20.07 4.04
N ALA A 38 17.71 -21.07 4.64
CA ALA A 38 19.06 -20.91 5.17
C ALA A 38 20.09 -20.41 4.12
N TYR A 39 19.82 -20.60 2.85
CA TYR A 39 20.65 -20.08 1.75
C TYR A 39 20.57 -18.55 1.61
N TRP A 40 19.43 -17.94 1.92
CA TRP A 40 19.28 -16.49 1.95
C TRP A 40 19.96 -15.87 3.17
N ASP A 41 20.00 -16.58 4.30
CA ASP A 41 20.65 -16.12 5.53
C ASP A 41 22.16 -15.97 5.35
N VAL A 42 22.80 -16.76 4.46
CA VAL A 42 24.22 -16.63 4.15
C VAL A 42 24.58 -15.26 3.59
N PHE A 43 23.71 -14.65 2.79
CA PHE A 43 23.95 -13.31 2.23
C PHE A 43 23.74 -12.19 3.24
N TRP A 44 22.99 -12.46 4.31
CA TRP A 44 22.70 -11.52 5.39
C TRP A 44 23.77 -11.54 6.49
N THR A 45 24.46 -12.66 6.68
CA THR A 45 25.39 -12.87 7.81
C THR A 45 26.86 -12.57 7.50
N ILE A 46 27.25 -12.28 6.28
CA ILE A 46 28.65 -12.17 5.85
C ILE A 46 29.46 -11.07 6.57
N ASN A 47 28.84 -10.13 7.29
CA ASN A 47 29.54 -8.99 7.89
C ASN A 47 29.46 -8.83 9.41
N THR A 48 29.03 -9.81 10.19
CA THR A 48 28.90 -9.66 11.65
C THR A 48 30.16 -9.95 12.45
N THR A 49 31.26 -10.36 11.83
CA THR A 49 32.52 -10.76 12.52
C THR A 49 33.73 -9.88 12.27
N GLY A 50 33.60 -8.76 11.54
CA GLY A 50 34.70 -7.87 11.19
C GLY A 50 34.82 -6.64 12.10
N ILE A 51 35.98 -6.45 12.74
CA ILE A 51 36.40 -5.20 13.38
C ILE A 51 36.78 -4.22 12.25
N GLY A 52 35.84 -3.38 11.82
CA GLY A 52 36.03 -2.36 10.79
C GLY A 52 34.75 -1.60 10.51
N PRO A 53 34.77 -0.47 9.75
CA PRO A 53 33.54 0.18 9.33
C PRO A 53 32.69 -0.82 8.55
N GLN A 54 31.51 -1.14 9.08
CA GLN A 54 30.61 -2.10 8.46
C GLN A 54 30.09 -1.50 7.14
N VAL A 55 30.52 -2.07 6.04
CA VAL A 55 29.90 -1.81 4.73
C VAL A 55 28.54 -2.49 4.76
N PRO A 56 27.43 -1.77 4.42
CA PRO A 56 26.10 -2.37 4.36
C PRO A 56 26.11 -3.62 3.48
N SER A 57 25.59 -4.73 4.01
CA SER A 57 25.37 -5.93 3.21
C SER A 57 24.30 -5.71 2.15
N LEU A 58 24.26 -6.56 1.13
CA LEU A 58 23.19 -6.49 0.12
C LEU A 58 21.81 -6.65 0.78
N GLY A 59 21.73 -7.46 1.84
CA GLY A 59 20.52 -7.62 2.65
C GLY A 59 20.06 -6.35 3.33
N ASP A 60 20.98 -5.58 3.90
CA ASP A 60 20.66 -4.28 4.50
C ASP A 60 20.08 -3.32 3.44
N VAL A 61 20.59 -3.36 2.21
CA VAL A 61 20.05 -2.56 1.09
C VAL A 61 18.61 -2.99 0.76
N PHE A 62 18.34 -4.30 0.70
CA PHE A 62 16.98 -4.81 0.45
C PHE A 62 16.03 -4.44 1.59
N ASP A 63 16.48 -4.52 2.83
CA ASP A 63 15.71 -4.11 4.00
C ASP A 63 15.39 -2.61 3.97
N ILE A 64 16.35 -1.76 3.64
CA ILE A 64 16.13 -0.32 3.49
C ILE A 64 15.11 -0.05 2.39
N ILE A 65 15.24 -0.69 1.23
CA ILE A 65 14.30 -0.48 0.12
C ILE A 65 12.90 -1.00 0.49
N SER A 66 12.78 -2.25 0.92
CA SER A 66 11.48 -2.91 1.12
C SER A 66 10.80 -2.50 2.42
N ASN A 67 11.53 -2.47 3.54
CA ASN A 67 10.95 -2.26 4.86
C ASN A 67 10.93 -0.79 5.31
N SER A 68 11.69 0.09 4.63
CA SER A 68 11.72 1.52 4.97
C SER A 68 11.15 2.40 3.86
N LEU A 69 11.68 2.31 2.63
CA LEU A 69 11.25 3.23 1.57
C LEU A 69 9.95 2.78 0.90
N ALA A 70 9.82 1.49 0.57
CA ALA A 70 8.65 0.97 -0.13
C ALA A 70 7.38 1.02 0.75
N THR A 71 7.52 0.84 2.06
CA THR A 71 6.42 0.96 3.02
C THR A 71 5.77 2.33 3.07
N LEU A 72 6.40 3.38 2.51
CA LEU A 72 5.79 4.68 2.24
C LEU A 72 4.45 4.57 1.49
N ALA A 73 4.28 3.53 0.68
CA ALA A 73 3.05 3.35 -0.10
C ALA A 73 1.80 3.32 0.77
N ASN A 74 1.84 2.63 1.91
CA ASN A 74 0.70 2.46 2.81
C ASN A 74 0.20 3.79 3.40
N PRO A 75 1.02 4.57 4.14
CA PRO A 75 0.60 5.86 4.68
C PRO A 75 0.22 6.84 3.57
N PHE A 76 0.84 6.77 2.40
CA PHE A 76 0.47 7.64 1.28
C PHE A 76 -0.91 7.30 0.72
N PHE A 77 -1.27 6.04 0.59
CA PHE A 77 -2.63 5.65 0.17
C PHE A 77 -3.68 6.06 1.21
N PHE A 78 -3.39 5.98 2.52
CA PHE A 78 -4.28 6.50 3.55
C PHE A 78 -4.44 8.03 3.43
N PHE A 79 -3.36 8.77 3.22
CA PHE A 79 -3.38 10.21 2.98
C PHE A 79 -4.26 10.59 1.77
N ILE A 80 -4.07 9.92 0.62
CA ILE A 80 -4.90 10.12 -0.57
C ILE A 80 -6.37 9.80 -0.27
N SER A 81 -6.63 8.70 0.45
CA SER A 81 -7.98 8.26 0.78
C SER A 81 -8.73 9.27 1.66
N GLY A 82 -8.05 9.84 2.65
CA GLY A 82 -8.58 10.91 3.51
C GLY A 82 -8.89 12.18 2.73
N SER A 83 -7.96 12.61 1.87
CA SER A 83 -8.14 13.79 1.03
C SER A 83 -9.31 13.65 0.04
N LEU A 84 -9.55 12.44 -0.45
CA LEU A 84 -10.67 12.17 -1.38
C LEU A 84 -12.00 11.97 -0.64
N PHE A 85 -11.99 11.48 0.60
CA PHE A 85 -13.20 11.26 1.37
C PHE A 85 -13.92 12.57 1.70
N PHE A 86 -13.19 13.61 2.08
CA PHE A 86 -13.73 14.92 2.44
C PHE A 86 -13.60 15.97 1.34
N LYS A 87 -13.49 15.57 0.08
CA LYS A 87 -13.24 16.47 -1.07
C LYS A 87 -14.20 17.66 -1.17
N GLU A 88 -15.44 17.50 -0.72
CA GLU A 88 -16.46 18.56 -0.74
C GLU A 88 -16.38 19.51 0.47
N GLY A 89 -15.53 19.19 1.48
CA GLY A 89 -15.32 19.99 2.69
C GLY A 89 -16.50 20.00 3.67
N LEU A 90 -17.67 19.67 3.20
CA LEU A 90 -18.89 19.59 4.01
C LEU A 90 -19.10 18.16 4.52
N PHE A 91 -19.78 18.04 5.66
CA PHE A 91 -20.14 16.76 6.24
C PHE A 91 -21.59 16.81 6.72
N SER A 92 -22.45 15.98 6.09
CA SER A 92 -23.81 15.71 6.55
C SER A 92 -24.02 14.21 6.68
N LYS A 93 -25.07 13.80 7.40
CA LYS A 93 -25.44 12.39 7.56
C LYS A 93 -25.74 11.74 6.21
N GLU A 94 -26.43 12.44 5.33
CA GLU A 94 -26.82 11.97 3.99
C GLU A 94 -25.58 11.76 3.12
N LEU A 95 -24.66 12.74 3.12
CA LEU A 95 -23.39 12.64 2.40
C LEU A 95 -22.52 11.51 2.93
N TYR A 96 -22.48 11.33 4.24
CA TYR A 96 -21.75 10.22 4.87
C TYR A 96 -22.30 8.87 4.43
N LEU A 97 -23.61 8.64 4.52
CA LEU A 97 -24.23 7.38 4.11
C LEU A 97 -24.03 7.10 2.61
N HIS A 98 -24.17 8.12 1.76
CA HIS A 98 -23.88 8.00 0.34
C HIS A 98 -22.42 7.60 0.08
N LYS A 99 -21.46 8.20 0.80
CA LYS A 99 -20.04 7.84 0.70
C LYS A 99 -19.78 6.41 1.18
N LEU A 100 -20.42 5.97 2.26
CA LEU A 100 -20.29 4.58 2.72
C LEU A 100 -20.84 3.58 1.69
N GLN A 101 -21.99 3.84 1.09
CA GLN A 101 -22.52 3.01 0.01
C GLN A 101 -21.53 2.90 -1.17
N ARG A 102 -20.99 4.03 -1.61
CA ARG A 102 -19.96 4.04 -2.67
C ARG A 102 -18.71 3.27 -2.27
N ARG A 103 -18.30 3.31 -0.99
CA ARG A 103 -17.17 2.53 -0.47
C ARG A 103 -17.48 1.05 -0.39
N ALA A 104 -18.70 0.65 -0.07
CA ALA A 104 -19.12 -0.74 -0.11
C ALA A 104 -18.94 -1.32 -1.52
N PHE A 105 -19.34 -0.63 -2.57
CA PHE A 105 -19.13 -1.08 -3.95
C PHE A 105 -17.66 -1.01 -4.40
N SER A 106 -16.92 0.01 -3.98
CA SER A 106 -15.57 0.24 -4.49
C SER A 106 -14.45 -0.41 -3.67
N LEU A 107 -14.72 -0.87 -2.45
CA LEU A 107 -13.77 -1.51 -1.55
C LEU A 107 -14.28 -2.86 -1.03
N LEU A 108 -15.45 -2.91 -0.37
CA LEU A 108 -15.94 -4.13 0.29
C LEU A 108 -16.27 -5.23 -0.72
N LEU A 109 -16.97 -4.91 -1.80
CA LEU A 109 -17.30 -5.90 -2.82
C LEU A 109 -16.03 -6.50 -3.48
N PRO A 110 -15.08 -5.71 -3.99
CA PRO A 110 -13.80 -6.26 -4.46
C PRO A 110 -13.03 -7.03 -3.38
N TYR A 111 -13.02 -6.57 -2.16
CA TYR A 111 -12.38 -7.24 -1.04
C TYR A 111 -12.90 -8.67 -0.84
N ILE A 112 -14.23 -8.84 -0.78
CA ILE A 112 -14.87 -10.15 -0.65
C ILE A 112 -14.56 -11.02 -1.86
N LEU A 113 -14.72 -10.48 -3.07
CA LEU A 113 -14.51 -11.24 -4.32
C LEU A 113 -13.07 -11.75 -4.43
N TRP A 114 -12.07 -10.93 -4.17
CA TRP A 114 -10.67 -11.32 -4.25
C TRP A 114 -10.28 -12.35 -3.20
N ILE A 115 -10.73 -12.22 -1.95
CA ILE A 115 -10.45 -13.21 -0.91
C ILE A 115 -11.14 -14.54 -1.25
N SER A 116 -12.39 -14.51 -1.71
CA SER A 116 -13.10 -15.71 -2.14
C SER A 116 -12.43 -16.40 -3.34
N THR A 117 -11.95 -15.62 -4.32
CA THR A 117 -11.18 -16.13 -5.46
C THR A 117 -9.88 -16.78 -5.00
N TYR A 118 -9.17 -16.13 -4.07
CA TYR A 118 -7.93 -16.67 -3.54
C TYR A 118 -8.15 -17.96 -2.74
N LEU A 119 -9.20 -18.01 -1.90
CA LEU A 119 -9.62 -19.23 -1.21
C LEU A 119 -9.94 -20.37 -2.18
N PHE A 120 -10.70 -20.08 -3.23
CA PHE A 120 -11.00 -21.06 -4.25
C PHE A 120 -9.74 -21.62 -4.94
N LEU A 121 -8.84 -20.70 -5.37
CA LEU A 121 -7.59 -21.11 -6.01
C LEU A 121 -6.70 -21.92 -5.06
N LEU A 122 -6.66 -21.55 -3.79
CA LEU A 122 -5.88 -22.25 -2.77
C LEU A 122 -6.47 -23.65 -2.51
N SER A 123 -7.80 -23.79 -2.42
CA SER A 123 -8.47 -25.10 -2.27
C SER A 123 -8.19 -26.02 -3.45
N VAL A 124 -8.22 -25.50 -4.67
CA VAL A 124 -7.87 -26.27 -5.87
C VAL A 124 -6.39 -26.67 -5.85
N ALA A 125 -5.50 -25.74 -5.47
CA ALA A 125 -4.07 -26.01 -5.39
C ALA A 125 -3.75 -27.07 -4.32
N GLU A 126 -4.39 -27.05 -3.15
CA GLU A 126 -4.25 -28.09 -2.12
C GLU A 126 -4.74 -29.45 -2.60
N GLY A 127 -5.85 -29.50 -3.33
CA GLY A 127 -6.38 -30.75 -3.90
C GLY A 127 -5.47 -31.40 -4.95
N ILE A 128 -4.72 -30.58 -5.73
CA ILE A 128 -3.82 -31.05 -6.79
C ILE A 128 -2.41 -31.30 -6.25
N LEU A 129 -1.92 -30.42 -5.36
CA LEU A 129 -0.55 -30.39 -4.86
C LEU A 129 -0.53 -30.16 -3.34
N PRO A 130 -1.00 -31.14 -2.52
CA PRO A 130 -1.27 -30.94 -1.09
C PRO A 130 -0.05 -30.47 -0.28
N ASN A 131 1.16 -30.72 -0.75
CA ASN A 131 2.39 -30.32 -0.06
C ASN A 131 2.98 -29.00 -0.56
N TRP A 132 2.30 -28.27 -1.47
CA TRP A 132 2.84 -27.05 -2.11
C TRP A 132 2.25 -25.76 -1.57
N THR A 133 1.14 -25.84 -0.84
CA THR A 133 0.35 -24.69 -0.40
C THR A 133 0.52 -24.41 1.09
N ALA A 134 1.70 -24.00 1.51
CA ALA A 134 2.00 -23.75 2.93
C ALA A 134 1.65 -22.33 3.42
N ILE A 135 0.54 -21.75 2.95
CA ILE A 135 0.11 -20.39 3.38
C ILE A 135 -0.71 -20.47 4.68
N VAL A 136 -1.39 -21.59 4.92
CA VAL A 136 -2.16 -21.86 6.13
C VAL A 136 -1.65 -23.15 6.78
N HIS A 137 -1.60 -23.17 8.12
CA HIS A 137 -1.17 -24.39 8.86
C HIS A 137 -2.20 -25.51 8.86
N LYS A 138 -3.44 -25.18 8.55
CA LYS A 138 -4.58 -26.05 8.62
C LYS A 138 -5.13 -26.28 7.21
N PRO A 139 -5.31 -27.51 6.75
CA PRO A 139 -5.91 -27.79 5.44
C PRO A 139 -7.28 -27.13 5.31
N ILE A 140 -7.59 -26.57 4.15
CA ILE A 140 -8.86 -25.84 3.93
C ILE A 140 -10.07 -26.76 4.12
N GLU A 141 -9.97 -28.03 3.77
CA GLU A 141 -11.01 -29.04 4.01
C GLU A 141 -11.40 -29.20 5.49
N SER A 142 -10.49 -28.87 6.40
CA SER A 142 -10.71 -28.94 7.86
C SER A 142 -11.17 -27.62 8.48
N PHE A 143 -11.45 -26.58 7.67
CA PHE A 143 -11.87 -25.27 8.18
C PHE A 143 -13.24 -25.35 8.84
N SER A 144 -13.31 -24.84 10.08
CA SER A 144 -14.55 -24.53 10.75
C SER A 144 -15.20 -23.28 10.16
N PHE A 145 -16.46 -23.03 10.47
CA PHE A 145 -17.14 -21.79 10.10
C PHE A 145 -16.37 -20.53 10.55
N THR A 146 -15.78 -20.58 11.73
CA THR A 146 -14.96 -19.48 12.26
C THR A 146 -13.70 -19.27 11.43
N ASP A 147 -13.03 -20.34 10.97
CA ASP A 147 -11.83 -20.24 10.13
C ASP A 147 -12.15 -19.55 8.80
N TRP A 148 -13.31 -19.86 8.19
CA TRP A 148 -13.78 -19.18 6.99
C TRP A 148 -13.99 -17.68 7.22
N LEU A 149 -14.55 -17.26 8.36
CA LEU A 149 -14.70 -15.84 8.70
C LEU A 149 -13.36 -15.17 8.95
N LEU A 150 -12.42 -15.86 9.63
CA LEU A 150 -11.08 -15.35 9.89
C LEU A 150 -10.29 -15.06 8.61
N CYS A 151 -10.53 -15.79 7.51
CA CYS A 151 -9.91 -15.49 6.22
C CYS A 151 -10.22 -14.07 5.72
N PHE A 152 -11.37 -13.52 6.09
CA PHE A 152 -11.74 -12.14 5.74
C PHE A 152 -11.31 -11.10 6.79
N TRP A 153 -10.81 -11.51 7.95
CA TRP A 153 -10.51 -10.56 8.99
C TRP A 153 -9.08 -10.66 9.51
N ASP A 154 -8.71 -11.83 10.03
CA ASP A 154 -7.40 -12.03 10.67
C ASP A 154 -7.05 -13.52 10.70
N ILE A 155 -6.07 -13.92 9.89
CA ILE A 155 -5.60 -15.31 9.80
C ILE A 155 -4.53 -15.65 10.85
N SER A 156 -4.23 -14.81 11.82
CA SER A 156 -3.16 -15.04 12.82
C SER A 156 -3.30 -16.37 13.55
N LYS A 157 -4.53 -16.89 13.70
CA LYS A 157 -4.81 -18.18 14.36
C LYS A 157 -4.75 -19.40 13.44
N ILE A 158 -4.84 -19.20 12.13
CA ILE A 158 -4.87 -20.28 11.12
C ILE A 158 -3.72 -20.16 10.12
N GLY A 159 -3.03 -19.04 10.12
CA GLY A 159 -1.90 -18.76 9.26
C GLY A 159 -0.55 -19.25 9.83
N PRO A 160 0.57 -18.92 9.19
CA PRO A 160 1.92 -19.29 9.62
C PRO A 160 2.23 -18.78 11.03
N GLN A 161 3.07 -19.51 11.77
CA GLN A 161 3.53 -19.08 13.10
C GLN A 161 4.18 -17.69 13.04
N GLY A 162 3.82 -16.81 13.98
CA GLY A 162 4.18 -15.40 13.96
C GLY A 162 3.15 -14.52 13.24
N GLY A 163 1.92 -15.01 13.18
CA GLY A 163 0.81 -14.52 12.38
C GLY A 163 0.69 -13.02 12.31
N ILE A 164 0.81 -12.51 11.10
CA ILE A 164 0.44 -11.13 10.77
C ILE A 164 -1.08 -11.01 10.96
N ALA A 165 -1.53 -10.02 11.73
CA ALA A 165 -2.95 -9.70 11.92
C ALA A 165 -3.56 -9.14 10.61
N ALA A 166 -3.70 -10.00 9.60
CA ALA A 166 -4.12 -9.65 8.25
C ALA A 166 -5.16 -10.65 7.72
N PRO A 167 -6.00 -10.27 6.75
CA PRO A 167 -6.83 -11.22 6.02
C PRO A 167 -5.98 -12.19 5.19
N LEU A 168 -6.60 -13.23 4.61
CA LEU A 168 -5.91 -14.25 3.83
C LEU A 168 -5.09 -13.67 2.66
N VAL A 169 -5.60 -12.68 1.96
CA VAL A 169 -4.84 -11.86 1.03
C VAL A 169 -4.12 -10.77 1.84
N ILE A 170 -2.92 -11.07 2.30
CA ILE A 170 -2.19 -10.23 3.27
C ILE A 170 -2.25 -8.73 2.96
N PRO A 171 -1.95 -8.23 1.75
CA PRO A 171 -2.00 -6.78 1.45
C PRO A 171 -3.37 -6.14 1.68
N PHE A 172 -4.42 -6.92 1.79
CA PHE A 172 -5.78 -6.42 2.00
C PHE A 172 -6.04 -5.93 3.44
N TRP A 173 -5.08 -6.09 4.36
CA TRP A 173 -5.14 -5.42 5.65
C TRP A 173 -5.37 -3.91 5.49
N TYR A 174 -4.74 -3.30 4.49
CA TYR A 174 -4.93 -1.88 4.17
C TYR A 174 -6.39 -1.55 3.82
N ILE A 175 -7.05 -2.37 2.97
CA ILE A 175 -8.45 -2.13 2.57
C ILE A 175 -9.38 -2.33 3.76
N ARG A 176 -9.16 -3.39 4.58
CA ARG A 176 -9.92 -3.66 5.80
C ARG A 176 -9.86 -2.47 6.76
N ASP A 177 -8.66 -2.01 7.08
CA ASP A 177 -8.45 -0.90 8.01
C ASP A 177 -8.99 0.42 7.44
N LEU A 178 -8.87 0.65 6.14
CA LEU A 178 -9.47 1.81 5.49
C LEU A 178 -11.01 1.79 5.57
N MET A 179 -11.66 0.63 5.42
CA MET A 179 -13.10 0.50 5.59
C MET A 179 -13.51 0.82 7.02
N VAL A 180 -12.79 0.30 8.01
CA VAL A 180 -13.04 0.62 9.42
C VAL A 180 -12.85 2.12 9.70
N ILE A 181 -11.77 2.73 9.23
CA ILE A 181 -11.54 4.18 9.37
C ILE A 181 -12.69 4.98 8.73
N CYS A 182 -13.24 4.52 7.59
CA CYS A 182 -14.38 5.19 6.96
C CYS A 182 -15.64 5.19 7.85
N LEU A 183 -15.83 4.20 8.72
CA LEU A 183 -16.94 4.20 9.70
C LEU A 183 -16.73 5.27 10.77
N PHE A 184 -15.49 5.56 11.15
CA PHE A 184 -15.16 6.58 12.16
C PHE A 184 -15.05 8.01 11.59
N THR A 185 -15.29 8.22 10.31
CA THR A 185 -15.18 9.55 9.68
C THR A 185 -16.07 10.64 10.29
N PRO A 186 -17.25 10.37 10.91
CA PRO A 186 -17.99 11.40 11.64
C PRO A 186 -17.21 11.97 12.82
N ILE A 187 -16.50 11.11 13.56
CA ILE A 187 -15.66 11.50 14.70
C ILE A 187 -14.43 12.25 14.19
N ILE A 188 -13.75 11.70 13.17
CA ILE A 188 -12.59 12.32 12.53
C ILE A 188 -12.94 13.72 12.05
N TYR A 189 -14.10 13.90 11.39
CA TYR A 189 -14.55 15.21 10.92
C TYR A 189 -14.71 16.20 12.08
N LYS A 190 -15.41 15.83 13.14
CA LYS A 190 -15.62 16.71 14.30
C LYS A 190 -14.32 17.16 14.94
N VAL A 191 -13.39 16.21 15.17
CA VAL A 191 -12.08 16.51 15.75
C VAL A 191 -11.26 17.42 14.85
N LEU A 192 -11.15 17.09 13.57
CA LEU A 192 -10.36 17.87 12.61
C LEU A 192 -10.98 19.25 12.35
N HIS A 193 -12.30 19.36 12.30
CA HIS A 193 -12.99 20.65 12.12
C HIS A 193 -12.75 21.57 13.32
N TRP A 194 -12.82 21.04 14.53
CA TRP A 194 -12.51 21.79 15.76
C TRP A 194 -11.03 22.25 15.77
N LEU A 195 -10.08 21.32 15.59
CA LEU A 195 -8.65 21.62 15.52
C LEU A 195 -8.33 22.67 14.43
N ALA A 196 -9.03 22.57 13.33
CA ALA A 196 -8.83 23.41 12.16
C ALA A 196 -9.31 24.86 12.36
N ASN A 197 -10.33 25.09 13.17
CA ASN A 197 -10.92 26.41 13.36
C ASN A 197 -10.32 27.16 14.55
N GLU A 198 -10.00 26.44 15.62
CA GLU A 198 -9.64 27.05 16.91
C GLU A 198 -8.14 27.35 17.04
N ARG A 199 -7.26 26.43 16.62
CA ARG A 199 -5.83 26.52 16.94
C ARG A 199 -4.92 25.83 15.91
N LYS A 200 -4.66 26.55 14.82
CA LYS A 200 -3.92 26.01 13.68
C LYS A 200 -2.50 25.54 14.02
N GLU A 201 -1.75 26.30 14.81
CA GLU A 201 -0.37 25.97 15.20
C GLU A 201 -0.33 24.74 16.11
N ILE A 202 -1.24 24.67 17.08
CA ILE A 202 -1.37 23.52 17.98
C ILE A 202 -1.74 22.27 17.22
N SER A 203 -2.58 22.36 16.18
CA SER A 203 -2.98 21.21 15.36
C SER A 203 -1.78 20.59 14.65
N ILE A 204 -0.87 21.42 14.14
CA ILE A 204 0.35 20.95 13.46
C ILE A 204 1.29 20.26 14.47
N LEU A 205 1.54 20.91 15.62
CA LEU A 205 2.38 20.35 16.68
C LEU A 205 1.80 19.02 17.20
N LEU A 206 0.50 18.97 17.48
CA LEU A 206 -0.19 17.78 17.92
C LEU A 206 -0.09 16.64 16.89
N PHE A 207 -0.25 16.95 15.60
CA PHE A 207 -0.12 15.96 14.53
C PHE A 207 1.28 15.33 14.53
N PHE A 208 2.34 16.15 14.58
CA PHE A 208 3.71 15.62 14.62
C PHE A 208 4.01 14.87 15.92
N ALA A 209 3.49 15.33 17.06
CA ALA A 209 3.61 14.62 18.34
C ALA A 209 2.91 13.26 18.28
N LEU A 210 1.72 13.16 17.68
CA LEU A 210 1.01 11.91 17.50
C LEU A 210 1.72 10.97 16.52
N LEU A 211 2.30 11.49 15.43
CA LEU A 211 3.14 10.69 14.53
C LEU A 211 4.36 10.13 15.26
N TYR A 212 5.00 10.92 16.11
CA TYR A 212 6.12 10.46 16.91
C TYR A 212 5.68 9.41 17.95
N ALA A 213 4.59 9.68 18.68
CA ALA A 213 4.05 8.78 19.71
C ALA A 213 3.52 7.46 19.13
N SER A 214 3.07 7.45 17.87
CA SER A 214 2.54 6.25 17.22
C SER A 214 3.58 5.13 17.04
N ARG A 215 4.87 5.41 17.24
CA ARG A 215 5.94 4.39 17.26
C ARG A 215 5.78 3.36 18.40
N TRP A 216 5.08 3.71 19.46
CA TRP A 216 4.79 2.83 20.59
C TRP A 216 3.37 2.24 20.55
N ALA A 217 2.58 2.63 19.56
CA ALA A 217 1.22 2.15 19.44
C ALA A 217 1.18 0.77 18.77
N GLU A 218 0.46 -0.15 19.39
CA GLU A 218 0.15 -1.44 18.77
C GLU A 218 -0.98 -1.28 17.76
N ASN A 219 -0.84 -1.95 16.63
CA ASN A 219 -1.92 -2.02 15.64
C ASN A 219 -2.91 -3.10 16.05
N LEU A 220 -4.19 -2.75 16.11
CA LEU A 220 -5.27 -3.70 16.28
C LEU A 220 -5.72 -4.23 14.90
N PRO A 221 -6.12 -5.50 14.79
CA PRO A 221 -6.72 -6.00 13.56
C PRO A 221 -7.93 -5.16 13.14
N GLY A 222 -7.87 -4.53 11.98
CA GLY A 222 -8.88 -3.61 11.49
C GLY A 222 -8.68 -2.13 11.83
N LEU A 223 -7.70 -1.78 12.67
CA LEU A 223 -7.43 -0.38 13.01
C LEU A 223 -5.92 -0.10 13.08
N SER A 224 -5.35 0.36 11.99
CA SER A 224 -4.00 0.87 11.94
C SER A 224 -3.94 2.30 12.49
N VAL A 225 -3.16 2.53 13.54
CA VAL A 225 -2.91 3.88 14.08
C VAL A 225 -2.22 4.75 13.03
N GLN A 226 -1.24 4.20 12.31
CA GLN A 226 -0.61 4.86 11.18
C GLN A 226 -1.65 5.25 10.11
N GLY A 227 -2.54 4.31 9.75
CA GLY A 227 -3.61 4.55 8.79
C GLY A 227 -4.54 5.67 9.20
N LEU A 228 -4.97 5.69 10.47
CA LEU A 228 -5.82 6.74 11.03
C LEU A 228 -5.14 8.12 10.98
N LEU A 229 -3.87 8.22 11.34
CA LEU A 229 -3.12 9.48 11.34
C LEU A 229 -2.92 10.02 9.92
N PHE A 230 -2.49 9.19 8.97
CA PHE A 230 -2.28 9.63 7.60
C PHE A 230 -3.59 9.89 6.84
N PHE A 231 -4.65 9.13 7.11
CA PHE A 231 -5.99 9.46 6.62
C PHE A 231 -6.45 10.83 7.14
N SER A 232 -6.27 11.08 8.44
CA SER A 232 -6.60 12.37 9.06
C SER A 232 -5.76 13.52 8.49
N PHE A 233 -4.49 13.27 8.17
CA PHE A 233 -3.62 14.25 7.52
C PHE A 233 -4.16 14.66 6.13
N GLY A 234 -4.56 13.69 5.31
CA GLY A 234 -5.19 13.99 4.02
C GLY A 234 -6.55 14.67 4.17
N ALA A 235 -7.37 14.21 5.12
CA ALA A 235 -8.68 14.76 5.41
C ALA A 235 -8.63 16.24 5.85
N PHE A 236 -7.62 16.60 6.65
CA PHE A 236 -7.43 17.97 7.13
C PHE A 236 -7.38 19.00 6.00
N PHE A 237 -6.62 18.74 4.94
CA PHE A 237 -6.55 19.64 3.77
C PHE A 237 -7.91 19.80 3.10
N SER A 238 -8.65 18.71 2.96
CA SER A 238 -9.96 18.74 2.29
C SER A 238 -11.05 19.40 3.14
N ILE A 239 -11.05 19.18 4.45
CA ILE A 239 -11.97 19.86 5.37
C ILE A 239 -11.71 21.37 5.38
N LYS A 240 -10.45 21.79 5.32
CA LYS A 240 -10.05 23.20 5.22
C LYS A 240 -10.23 23.79 3.82
N GLN A 241 -10.63 22.99 2.83
CA GLN A 241 -10.72 23.42 1.42
C GLN A 241 -9.39 23.98 0.87
N ILE A 242 -8.26 23.47 1.39
CA ILE A 242 -6.92 23.84 0.96
C ILE A 242 -6.37 22.72 0.05
N LYS A 243 -5.83 23.10 -1.09
CA LYS A 243 -5.14 22.11 -1.94
C LYS A 243 -3.80 21.75 -1.30
N PHE A 244 -3.62 20.51 -0.95
CA PHE A 244 -2.36 20.05 -0.35
C PHE A 244 -1.14 20.29 -1.26
N ILE A 245 -1.32 20.25 -2.58
CA ILE A 245 -0.25 20.54 -3.54
C ILE A 245 0.30 21.96 -3.40
N ASP A 246 -0.55 22.96 -3.12
CA ASP A 246 -0.15 24.35 -3.00
C ASP A 246 0.68 24.56 -1.72
N VAL A 247 0.32 23.86 -0.64
CA VAL A 247 1.05 23.90 0.64
C VAL A 247 2.38 23.14 0.56
N MET A 248 2.37 21.95 -0.05
CA MET A 248 3.55 21.08 -0.08
C MET A 248 4.58 21.52 -1.13
N ARG A 249 4.15 22.17 -2.22
CA ARG A 249 5.03 22.57 -3.34
C ARG A 249 6.26 23.38 -2.92
N PRO A 250 6.19 24.41 -2.05
CA PRO A 250 7.36 25.16 -1.60
C PRO A 250 8.27 24.34 -0.66
N LEU A 251 7.73 23.32 0.01
CA LEU A 251 8.40 22.55 1.06
C LEU A 251 9.21 21.35 0.54
N LYS A 252 9.50 21.24 -0.76
CA LYS A 252 10.18 20.09 -1.37
C LYS A 252 11.43 19.66 -0.59
N TRP A 253 12.39 20.57 -0.47
CA TRP A 253 13.66 20.25 0.18
C TRP A 253 13.53 20.16 1.70
N GLY A 254 12.66 20.97 2.30
CA GLY A 254 12.32 20.86 3.72
C GLY A 254 11.72 19.50 4.07
N GLY A 255 10.82 18.96 3.23
CA GLY A 255 10.27 17.62 3.39
C GLY A 255 11.34 16.53 3.30
N LEU A 256 12.27 16.64 2.35
CA LEU A 256 13.38 15.66 2.23
C LEU A 256 14.32 15.72 3.44
N LEU A 257 14.76 16.91 3.85
CA LEU A 257 15.64 17.09 5.00
C LEU A 257 14.95 16.59 6.29
N PHE A 258 13.66 16.87 6.45
CA PHE A 258 12.87 16.36 7.56
C PHE A 258 12.76 14.83 7.55
N ALA A 259 12.58 14.21 6.38
CA ALA A 259 12.55 12.77 6.25
C ALA A 259 13.90 12.12 6.63
N ILE A 260 15.03 12.71 6.20
CA ILE A 260 16.37 12.25 6.56
C ILE A 260 16.58 12.38 8.07
N PHE A 261 16.21 13.50 8.67
CA PHE A 261 16.27 13.69 10.12
C PHE A 261 15.43 12.66 10.87
N ALA A 262 14.19 12.45 10.42
CA ALA A 262 13.27 11.49 11.03
C ALA A 262 13.80 10.04 10.94
N TRP A 263 14.49 9.70 9.84
CA TRP A 263 15.17 8.43 9.68
C TRP A 263 16.31 8.26 10.69
N GLN A 264 17.15 9.30 10.89
CA GLN A 264 18.23 9.26 11.89
C GLN A 264 17.74 9.05 13.33
N ILE A 265 16.56 9.57 13.68
CA ILE A 265 15.95 9.35 14.99
C ILE A 265 15.07 8.08 15.03
N ASN A 266 15.16 7.24 13.99
CA ASN A 266 14.42 5.98 13.85
C ASN A 266 12.90 6.15 14.01
N CYS A 267 12.32 7.17 13.38
CA CYS A 267 10.88 7.43 13.42
C CYS A 267 10.25 7.38 12.02
N ALA A 268 9.83 6.16 11.62
CA ALA A 268 9.29 5.88 10.29
C ALA A 268 8.09 6.77 9.92
N ASN A 269 7.16 7.02 10.85
CA ASN A 269 5.97 7.80 10.55
C ASN A 269 6.27 9.28 10.28
N LEU A 270 7.25 9.86 10.96
CA LEU A 270 7.74 11.21 10.63
C LEU A 270 8.47 11.22 9.28
N MET A 271 9.29 10.19 9.01
CA MET A 271 9.96 10.04 7.72
C MET A 271 8.94 9.99 6.57
N TYR A 272 7.87 9.20 6.70
CA TYR A 272 6.83 9.12 5.67
C TYR A 272 6.11 10.45 5.47
N ALA A 273 5.84 11.22 6.50
CA ALA A 273 5.27 12.56 6.35
C ALA A 273 6.17 13.48 5.50
N GLY A 274 7.48 13.48 5.76
CA GLY A 274 8.45 14.21 4.96
C GLY A 274 8.55 13.72 3.52
N LEU A 275 8.57 12.40 3.30
CA LEU A 275 8.61 11.79 1.97
C LEU A 275 7.33 12.05 1.16
N ILE A 276 6.16 12.09 1.80
CA ILE A 276 4.91 12.48 1.14
C ILE A 276 5.02 13.92 0.62
N VAL A 277 5.48 14.86 1.45
CA VAL A 277 5.69 16.26 1.06
C VAL A 277 6.68 16.35 -0.12
N PHE A 278 7.81 15.66 -0.04
CA PHE A 278 8.82 15.64 -1.10
C PHE A 278 8.27 15.07 -2.41
N THR A 279 7.57 13.94 -2.35
CA THR A 279 7.04 13.23 -3.52
C THR A 279 5.92 14.02 -4.19
N VAL A 280 4.96 14.55 -3.42
CA VAL A 280 3.89 15.41 -3.93
C VAL A 280 4.46 16.66 -4.59
N SER A 281 5.40 17.33 -3.93
CA SER A 281 6.04 18.53 -4.45
C SER A 281 6.80 18.27 -5.75
N THR A 282 7.55 17.17 -5.81
CA THR A 282 8.33 16.78 -6.99
C THR A 282 7.40 16.46 -8.16
N THR A 283 6.36 15.64 -7.93
CA THR A 283 5.37 15.26 -8.96
C THR A 283 4.63 16.50 -9.49
N THR A 284 4.23 17.41 -8.59
CA THR A 284 3.56 18.66 -8.98
C THR A 284 4.45 19.50 -9.90
N ARG A 285 5.71 19.69 -9.53
CA ARG A 285 6.67 20.47 -10.35
C ARG A 285 6.94 19.82 -11.71
N ILE A 286 7.08 18.50 -11.75
CA ILE A 286 7.25 17.76 -13.02
C ILE A 286 6.02 17.97 -13.91
N LEU A 287 4.82 17.84 -13.35
CA LEU A 287 3.58 18.01 -14.10
C LEU A 287 3.43 19.43 -14.66
N GLU A 288 3.73 20.46 -13.85
CA GLU A 288 3.68 21.86 -14.29
C GLU A 288 4.68 22.15 -15.41
N ARG A 289 5.92 21.69 -15.28
CA ARG A 289 6.93 21.85 -16.33
C ARG A 289 6.51 21.19 -17.66
N ARG A 290 5.91 19.99 -17.58
CA ARG A 290 5.39 19.30 -18.77
C ARG A 290 4.22 20.04 -19.41
N LYS A 291 3.31 20.61 -18.59
CA LYS A 291 2.22 21.47 -19.10
C LYS A 291 2.75 22.70 -19.83
N GLN A 292 3.76 23.38 -19.26
CA GLN A 292 4.40 24.53 -19.89
C GLN A 292 5.07 24.18 -21.24
N GLN A 293 5.52 22.93 -21.40
CA GLN A 293 6.10 22.40 -22.61
C GLN A 293 5.07 21.81 -23.60
N ASN A 294 3.78 21.97 -23.36
CA ASN A 294 2.69 21.34 -24.13
C ASN A 294 2.83 19.81 -24.28
N LYS A 295 3.50 19.15 -23.34
CA LYS A 295 3.65 17.70 -23.33
C LYS A 295 2.52 17.05 -22.55
N LEU A 296 2.17 15.81 -22.93
CA LEU A 296 1.20 15.00 -22.15
C LEU A 296 1.57 15.00 -20.67
N ALA A 297 0.57 15.08 -19.82
CA ALA A 297 0.73 15.21 -18.36
C ALA A 297 1.65 14.12 -17.78
N PHE A 298 1.54 12.89 -18.30
CA PHE A 298 2.46 11.81 -17.91
C PHE A 298 2.55 10.76 -19.04
N PRO A 299 3.75 10.20 -19.31
CA PRO A 299 3.94 9.25 -20.41
C PRO A 299 3.55 7.80 -20.04
N LEU A 300 2.84 7.55 -18.95
CA LEU A 300 2.42 6.18 -18.62
C LEU A 300 1.26 5.73 -19.50
N PRO A 301 1.34 4.53 -20.08
CA PRO A 301 0.22 3.91 -20.78
C PRO A 301 -1.03 3.83 -19.89
N LEU A 302 -2.20 4.12 -20.46
CA LEU A 302 -3.48 4.09 -19.73
C LEU A 302 -3.75 2.72 -19.12
N VAL A 303 -3.27 1.64 -19.72
CA VAL A 303 -3.42 0.29 -19.16
C VAL A 303 -2.77 0.16 -17.79
N LEU A 304 -1.59 0.78 -17.57
CA LEU A 304 -0.91 0.75 -16.27
C LEU A 304 -1.68 1.55 -15.20
N ILE A 305 -2.24 2.69 -15.59
CA ILE A 305 -3.03 3.51 -14.66
C ILE A 305 -4.31 2.79 -14.26
N ASN A 306 -5.00 2.18 -15.22
CA ASN A 306 -6.28 1.50 -15.00
C ASN A 306 -6.12 0.16 -14.29
N SER A 307 -4.99 -0.54 -14.48
CA SER A 307 -4.71 -1.82 -13.84
C SER A 307 -4.24 -1.70 -12.39
N THR A 308 -3.99 -0.50 -11.87
CA THR A 308 -3.36 -0.26 -10.55
C THR A 308 -4.01 -1.07 -9.43
N PHE A 309 -5.34 -1.06 -9.32
CA PHE A 309 -6.03 -1.83 -8.27
C PHE A 309 -5.97 -3.34 -8.53
N PHE A 310 -6.06 -3.76 -9.79
CA PHE A 310 -5.94 -5.17 -10.16
C PHE A 310 -4.54 -5.70 -9.81
N VAL A 311 -3.49 -4.97 -10.17
CA VAL A 311 -2.11 -5.32 -9.79
C VAL A 311 -1.98 -5.42 -8.27
N PHE A 312 -2.51 -4.44 -7.52
CA PHE A 312 -2.51 -4.47 -6.06
C PHE A 312 -3.21 -5.72 -5.49
N ALA A 313 -4.29 -6.19 -6.09
CA ALA A 313 -5.03 -7.35 -5.62
C ALA A 313 -4.41 -8.68 -6.09
N PHE A 314 -4.02 -8.75 -7.36
CA PHE A 314 -3.59 -9.98 -8.02
C PHE A 314 -2.14 -10.38 -7.71
N HIS A 315 -1.25 -9.42 -7.39
CA HIS A 315 0.16 -9.75 -7.17
C HIS A 315 0.39 -10.80 -6.08
N SER A 316 -0.50 -10.90 -5.08
CA SER A 316 -0.41 -11.90 -4.02
C SER A 316 -0.51 -13.34 -4.56
N ILE A 317 -1.26 -13.57 -5.64
CA ILE A 317 -1.36 -14.87 -6.31
C ILE A 317 -0.01 -15.19 -6.99
N VAL A 318 0.55 -14.22 -7.71
CA VAL A 318 1.84 -14.38 -8.37
C VAL A 318 2.95 -14.57 -7.35
N LEU A 319 2.93 -13.80 -6.26
CA LEU A 319 3.86 -13.91 -5.14
C LEU A 319 3.81 -15.31 -4.53
N GLY A 320 2.61 -15.89 -4.34
CA GLY A 320 2.45 -17.26 -3.84
C GLY A 320 3.20 -18.27 -4.70
N GLY A 321 3.13 -18.13 -6.02
CA GLY A 321 3.91 -18.96 -6.96
C GLY A 321 5.44 -18.75 -6.82
N ILE A 322 5.90 -17.50 -6.74
CA ILE A 322 7.33 -17.18 -6.54
C ILE A 322 7.83 -17.77 -5.23
N LEU A 323 7.10 -17.55 -4.13
CA LEU A 323 7.45 -18.08 -2.82
C LEU A 323 7.52 -19.62 -2.80
N THR A 324 6.60 -20.29 -3.51
CA THR A 324 6.62 -21.75 -3.64
C THR A 324 7.88 -22.22 -4.34
N ILE A 325 8.28 -21.58 -5.45
CA ILE A 325 9.51 -21.91 -6.19
C ILE A 325 10.75 -21.74 -5.32
N LEU A 326 10.83 -20.62 -4.58
CA LEU A 326 11.98 -20.33 -3.71
C LEU A 326 12.03 -21.27 -2.49
N LYS A 327 10.92 -21.48 -1.80
CA LYS A 327 10.85 -22.37 -0.63
C LYS A 327 11.15 -23.83 -0.94
N ARG A 328 10.85 -24.27 -2.17
CA ARG A 328 11.14 -25.62 -2.65
C ARG A 328 12.57 -25.80 -3.13
N GLY A 329 13.38 -24.73 -3.12
CA GLY A 329 14.76 -24.79 -3.61
C GLY A 329 14.86 -25.05 -5.12
N ILE A 330 13.80 -24.76 -5.90
CA ILE A 330 13.84 -24.86 -7.37
C ILE A 330 14.74 -23.76 -7.93
N VAL A 331 14.68 -22.58 -7.31
CA VAL A 331 15.59 -21.47 -7.57
C VAL A 331 16.24 -21.08 -6.24
N VAL A 332 17.56 -21.20 -6.18
CA VAL A 332 18.37 -20.87 -5.00
C VAL A 332 19.50 -19.95 -5.46
N PRO A 333 19.64 -18.75 -4.88
CA PRO A 333 20.79 -17.90 -5.22
C PRO A 333 22.07 -18.47 -4.64
N HIS A 334 23.12 -18.54 -5.45
CA HIS A 334 24.46 -19.01 -5.06
C HIS A 334 25.46 -17.88 -4.82
N ASN A 335 25.08 -16.65 -5.18
CA ASN A 335 25.91 -15.46 -5.02
C ASN A 335 25.03 -14.19 -4.90
N GLU A 336 25.65 -13.07 -4.51
CA GLU A 336 24.97 -11.78 -4.30
C GLU A 336 24.28 -11.26 -5.57
N LEU A 337 24.85 -11.49 -6.75
CA LEU A 337 24.27 -11.05 -8.02
C LEU A 337 22.95 -11.80 -8.28
N GLU A 338 22.93 -13.10 -8.06
CA GLU A 338 21.72 -13.90 -8.23
C GLU A 338 20.63 -13.49 -7.22
N ALA A 339 21.01 -13.25 -5.95
CA ALA A 339 20.09 -12.72 -4.93
C ALA A 339 19.52 -11.37 -5.34
N PHE A 340 20.36 -10.46 -5.83
CA PHE A 340 19.93 -9.14 -6.35
C PHE A 340 19.00 -9.28 -7.55
N LEU A 341 19.32 -10.16 -8.49
CA LEU A 341 18.47 -10.41 -9.65
C LEU A 341 17.10 -10.95 -9.25
N ILE A 342 17.03 -11.89 -8.31
CA ILE A 342 15.75 -12.43 -7.80
C ILE A 342 14.95 -11.30 -7.12
N TYR A 343 15.61 -10.47 -6.31
CA TYR A 343 14.98 -9.33 -5.63
C TYR A 343 14.35 -8.34 -6.62
N ILE A 344 15.06 -8.00 -7.70
CA ILE A 344 14.57 -7.04 -8.71
C ILE A 344 13.58 -7.68 -9.68
N LEU A 345 13.81 -8.93 -10.10
CA LEU A 345 12.94 -9.60 -11.08
C LEU A 345 11.58 -9.96 -10.47
N SER A 346 11.51 -10.25 -9.18
CA SER A 346 10.24 -10.62 -8.53
C SER A 346 9.15 -9.55 -8.67
N PRO A 347 9.36 -8.26 -8.33
CA PRO A 347 8.35 -7.23 -8.56
C PRO A 347 8.09 -7.00 -10.06
N VAL A 348 9.08 -7.18 -10.94
CA VAL A 348 8.88 -7.08 -12.39
C VAL A 348 7.97 -8.21 -12.89
N ILE A 349 8.18 -9.44 -12.43
CA ILE A 349 7.32 -10.60 -12.77
C ILE A 349 5.91 -10.36 -12.21
N MET A 350 5.78 -9.99 -10.92
CA MET A 350 4.48 -9.68 -10.32
C MET A 350 3.72 -8.62 -11.12
N LEU A 351 4.40 -7.54 -11.51
CA LEU A 351 3.82 -6.46 -12.29
C LEU A 351 3.40 -6.93 -13.68
N THR A 352 4.32 -7.55 -14.42
CA THR A 352 4.12 -7.94 -15.83
C THR A 352 3.00 -8.96 -15.96
N VAL A 353 3.00 -9.99 -15.10
CA VAL A 353 1.96 -11.02 -15.08
C VAL A 353 0.61 -10.39 -14.71
N SER A 354 0.57 -9.57 -13.65
CA SER A 354 -0.68 -8.93 -13.22
C SER A 354 -1.28 -8.01 -14.27
N VAL A 355 -0.44 -7.20 -14.96
CA VAL A 355 -0.89 -6.31 -16.05
C VAL A 355 -1.32 -7.13 -17.27
N GLY A 356 -0.60 -8.20 -17.61
CA GLY A 356 -0.95 -9.10 -18.71
C GLY A 356 -2.30 -9.77 -18.47
N VAL A 357 -2.51 -10.32 -17.28
CA VAL A 357 -3.79 -10.92 -16.87
C VAL A 357 -4.91 -9.89 -16.88
N TYR A 358 -4.69 -8.70 -16.31
CA TYR A 358 -5.66 -7.61 -16.37
C TYR A 358 -6.07 -7.29 -17.80
N TRP A 359 -5.10 -7.11 -18.71
CA TRP A 359 -5.35 -6.76 -20.10
C TRP A 359 -6.15 -7.85 -20.82
N LEU A 360 -5.81 -9.14 -20.60
CA LEU A 360 -6.52 -10.26 -21.19
C LEU A 360 -7.97 -10.32 -20.68
N PHE A 361 -8.18 -10.27 -19.36
CA PHE A 361 -9.51 -10.31 -18.78
C PHE A 361 -10.35 -9.08 -19.14
N TYR A 362 -9.72 -7.90 -19.24
CA TYR A 362 -10.41 -6.69 -19.68
C TYR A 362 -10.94 -6.81 -21.11
N LYS A 363 -10.24 -7.54 -22.00
CA LYS A 363 -10.72 -7.80 -23.35
C LYS A 363 -11.89 -8.80 -23.39
N ILE A 364 -11.85 -9.84 -22.56
CA ILE A 364 -12.83 -10.94 -22.57
C ILE A 364 -14.07 -10.55 -21.77
N ALA A 365 -13.89 -10.01 -20.56
CA ALA A 365 -14.95 -9.77 -19.58
C ALA A 365 -14.80 -8.40 -18.87
N PRO A 366 -14.91 -7.28 -19.59
CA PRO A 366 -14.65 -5.95 -19.03
C PRO A 366 -15.56 -5.58 -17.85
N ARG A 367 -16.80 -6.09 -17.84
CA ARG A 367 -17.73 -5.87 -16.71
C ARG A 367 -17.27 -6.56 -15.44
N ILE A 368 -16.79 -7.81 -15.54
CA ILE A 368 -16.28 -8.57 -14.39
C ILE A 368 -15.04 -7.88 -13.84
N VAL A 369 -14.08 -7.49 -14.69
CA VAL A 369 -12.89 -6.76 -14.28
C VAL A 369 -13.26 -5.45 -13.58
N SER A 370 -14.23 -4.70 -14.09
CA SER A 370 -14.71 -3.47 -13.45
C SER A 370 -15.25 -3.75 -12.04
N ILE A 371 -16.00 -4.83 -11.82
CA ILE A 371 -16.52 -5.21 -10.49
C ILE A 371 -15.35 -5.56 -9.55
N TYR A 372 -14.40 -6.38 -9.99
CA TYR A 372 -13.21 -6.76 -9.23
C TYR A 372 -12.29 -5.56 -8.92
N CYS A 373 -12.36 -4.50 -9.72
CA CYS A 373 -11.64 -3.24 -9.52
C CYS A 373 -12.46 -2.15 -8.81
N GLY A 374 -13.68 -2.45 -8.33
CA GLY A 374 -14.53 -1.49 -7.62
C GLY A 374 -15.09 -0.37 -8.50
N GLY A 375 -15.43 -0.69 -9.75
CA GLY A 375 -16.02 0.26 -10.71
C GLY A 375 -14.99 1.24 -11.32
N ARG A 376 -13.71 0.90 -11.32
CA ARG A 376 -12.60 1.75 -11.79
C ARG A 376 -12.18 1.42 -13.19
#